data_2285d25dfbc990d6a848486fc8bcc00a
#
_entry.id   2285d25dfbc990d6a848486fc8bcc00a
#
_cell.length_a   1.000
_cell.length_b   1.000
_cell.length_c   1.000
_cell.angle_alpha   90.00
_cell.angle_beta   90.00
_cell.angle_gamma   90.00
#
_symmetry.space_group_name_H-M   'P 1'
#
loop_
_entity.id
_entity.type
_entity.pdbx_description
1 polymer ?
#
loop_
_entity_poly.entity_id
_entity_poly.type
_entity_poly.pdbx_seq_one_letter_code
_entity_poly.pdbx_strand_id
1 'polypeptide(L)'
;MNKFSGHILVVDDDDGIRGLVKQYLSENNFLITTAKNAEEAKEKISIIKFDLIVLDIMMPGKTGLEFTLENKDKINTPIILLTAKGEATERIKGLEVGADDYLPKPFEPKELILRIKNILNKTKSKNQKKIIEFDN
;
A
#
# COMPACT_ATOMS: atom_id res chain seq x y z
N MET A 1 -3.05 16.14 -17.87
CA MET A 1 -4.16 15.29 -17.40
C MET A 1 -3.63 13.95 -16.93
N ASN A 2 -3.97 13.57 -15.70
CA ASN A 2 -3.50 12.30 -15.13
C ASN A 2 -4.30 11.13 -15.72
N LYS A 3 -3.62 10.26 -16.45
CA LYS A 3 -4.26 9.10 -17.09
C LYS A 3 -4.48 7.94 -16.13
N PHE A 4 -3.84 7.97 -14.96
CA PHE A 4 -3.86 6.87 -14.02
C PHE A 4 -4.77 7.17 -12.83
N SER A 5 -5.37 6.10 -12.28
CA SER A 5 -6.21 6.19 -11.09
C SER A 5 -5.41 6.44 -9.82
N GLY A 6 -4.11 6.20 -9.86
CA GLY A 6 -3.19 6.42 -8.75
C GLY A 6 -1.84 5.81 -9.03
N HIS A 7 -0.84 6.22 -8.27
CA HIS A 7 0.51 5.67 -8.32
C HIS A 7 0.75 4.83 -7.07
N ILE A 8 0.97 3.54 -7.24
CA ILE A 8 1.06 2.58 -6.15
C ILE A 8 2.45 1.99 -6.08
N LEU A 9 3.01 1.94 -4.88
CA LEU A 9 4.25 1.23 -4.60
C LEU A 9 3.91 -0.18 -4.13
N VAL A 10 4.46 -1.19 -4.79
CA VAL A 10 4.27 -2.59 -4.41
C VAL A 10 5.60 -3.13 -3.87
N VAL A 11 5.60 -3.52 -2.61
CA VAL A 11 6.79 -4.01 -1.91
C VAL A 11 6.61 -5.47 -1.53
N ASP A 12 7.37 -6.36 -2.14
CA ASP A 12 7.33 -7.79 -1.88
C ASP A 12 8.65 -8.39 -2.32
N ASP A 13 9.24 -9.26 -1.48
CA ASP A 13 10.51 -9.90 -1.82
C ASP A 13 10.36 -11.05 -2.81
N ASP A 14 9.15 -11.57 -2.99
CA ASP A 14 8.85 -12.62 -3.95
C ASP A 14 8.70 -12.02 -5.35
N ASP A 15 9.64 -12.32 -6.25
CA ASP A 15 9.64 -11.78 -7.61
C ASP A 15 8.37 -12.14 -8.38
N GLY A 16 7.86 -13.35 -8.20
CA GLY A 16 6.66 -13.82 -8.89
C GLY A 16 5.42 -13.06 -8.46
N ILE A 17 5.21 -12.93 -7.16
CA ILE A 17 4.07 -12.20 -6.60
C ILE A 17 4.16 -10.73 -6.98
N ARG A 18 5.34 -10.14 -6.84
CA ARG A 18 5.55 -8.72 -7.17
C ARG A 18 5.21 -8.45 -8.64
N GLY A 19 5.65 -9.33 -9.54
CA GLY A 19 5.38 -9.20 -10.97
C GLY A 19 3.90 -9.36 -11.31
N LEU A 20 3.23 -10.34 -10.69
CA LEU A 20 1.79 -10.55 -10.92
C LEU A 20 0.97 -9.38 -10.42
N VAL A 21 1.27 -8.87 -9.23
CA VAL A 21 0.55 -7.72 -8.67
C VAL A 21 0.75 -6.49 -9.55
N LYS A 22 1.99 -6.25 -9.97
CA LYS A 22 2.29 -5.14 -10.88
C LYS A 22 1.49 -5.23 -12.17
N GLN A 23 1.49 -6.40 -12.79
CA GLN A 23 0.77 -6.61 -14.04
C GLN A 23 -0.73 -6.36 -13.86
N TYR A 24 -1.31 -6.96 -12.83
CA TYR A 24 -2.74 -6.89 -12.59
C TYR A 24 -3.19 -5.45 -12.30
N LEU A 25 -2.45 -4.75 -11.45
CA LEU A 25 -2.77 -3.35 -11.12
C LEU A 25 -2.56 -2.43 -12.32
N SER A 26 -1.52 -2.68 -13.12
CA SER A 26 -1.28 -1.90 -14.33
C SER A 26 -2.43 -2.03 -15.32
N GLU A 27 -3.01 -3.23 -15.43
CA GLU A 27 -4.17 -3.48 -16.29
C GLU A 27 -5.42 -2.76 -15.81
N ASN A 28 -5.44 -2.36 -14.54
CA ASN A 28 -6.57 -1.65 -13.94
C ASN A 28 -6.30 -0.16 -13.78
N ASN A 29 -5.44 0.37 -14.62
CA ASN A 29 -5.20 1.81 -14.77
C ASN A 29 -4.44 2.45 -13.59
N PHE A 30 -3.60 1.67 -12.92
CA PHE A 30 -2.68 2.20 -11.92
C PHE A 30 -1.27 2.27 -12.46
N LEU A 31 -0.55 3.33 -12.09
CA LEU A 31 0.88 3.41 -12.33
C LEU A 31 1.58 2.72 -11.17
N ILE A 32 2.48 1.78 -11.48
CA ILE A 32 3.10 0.93 -10.46
C ILE A 32 4.61 1.12 -10.43
N THR A 33 5.12 1.32 -9.23
CA THR A 33 6.55 1.23 -8.93
C THR A 33 6.73 0.07 -7.97
N THR A 34 7.80 -0.69 -8.10
CA THR A 34 8.03 -1.85 -7.25
C THR A 34 9.29 -1.69 -6.41
N ALA A 35 9.34 -2.40 -5.30
CA ALA A 35 10.51 -2.53 -4.45
C ALA A 35 10.56 -3.96 -3.91
N LYS A 36 11.77 -4.50 -3.76
CA LYS A 36 11.92 -5.89 -3.31
C LYS A 36 12.15 -6.03 -1.81
N ASN A 37 12.40 -4.93 -1.12
CA ASN A 37 12.60 -4.92 0.33
C ASN A 37 12.31 -3.54 0.90
N ALA A 38 12.39 -3.43 2.23
CA ALA A 38 12.10 -2.19 2.93
C ALA A 38 13.09 -1.07 2.59
N GLU A 39 14.36 -1.41 2.41
CA GLU A 39 15.39 -0.43 2.06
C GLU A 39 15.11 0.22 0.71
N GLU A 40 14.80 -0.61 -0.29
CA GLU A 40 14.45 -0.13 -1.62
C GLU A 40 13.16 0.69 -1.59
N ALA A 41 12.18 0.25 -0.80
CA ALA A 41 10.93 1.00 -0.61
C ALA A 41 11.20 2.38 -0.03
N LYS A 42 12.08 2.47 0.96
CA LYS A 42 12.45 3.74 1.58
C LYS A 42 13.08 4.70 0.57
N GLU A 43 13.95 4.17 -0.31
CA GLU A 43 14.54 4.97 -1.37
C GLU A 43 13.46 5.55 -2.30
N LYS A 44 12.50 4.71 -2.67
CA LYS A 44 11.42 5.13 -3.59
C LYS A 44 10.54 6.21 -2.97
N ILE A 45 10.15 6.04 -1.71
CA ILE A 45 9.28 7.02 -1.06
C ILE A 45 9.98 8.36 -0.79
N SER A 46 11.32 8.37 -0.80
CA SER A 46 12.08 9.61 -0.60
C SER A 46 12.06 10.50 -1.85
N ILE A 47 11.77 9.94 -3.02
CA ILE A 47 11.76 10.68 -4.28
C ILE A 47 10.38 10.74 -4.94
N ILE A 48 9.48 9.82 -4.63
CA ILE A 48 8.17 9.74 -5.26
C ILE A 48 7.10 9.76 -4.18
N LYS A 49 6.08 10.59 -4.36
CA LYS A 49 4.91 10.54 -3.49
C LYS A 49 3.91 9.56 -4.09
N PHE A 50 3.67 8.48 -3.36
CA PHE A 50 2.70 7.46 -3.79
C PHE A 50 1.33 7.74 -3.20
N ASP A 51 0.30 7.27 -3.89
CA ASP A 51 -1.08 7.37 -3.42
C ASP A 51 -1.42 6.25 -2.45
N LEU A 52 -0.69 5.13 -2.54
CA LEU A 52 -0.91 3.97 -1.68
C LEU A 52 0.30 3.04 -1.77
N ILE A 53 0.56 2.31 -0.68
CA ILE A 53 1.63 1.30 -0.63
C ILE A 53 1.01 -0.05 -0.34
N VAL A 54 1.32 -1.06 -1.16
CA VAL A 54 1.00 -2.46 -0.91
C VAL A 54 2.29 -3.11 -0.40
N LEU A 55 2.27 -3.64 0.81
CA LEU A 55 3.48 -3.99 1.54
C LEU A 55 3.37 -5.38 2.15
N ASP A 56 4.25 -6.28 1.75
CA ASP A 56 4.35 -7.61 2.34
C ASP A 56 4.93 -7.51 3.76
N ILE A 57 4.36 -8.23 4.71
CA ILE A 57 4.88 -8.27 6.08
C ILE A 57 6.17 -9.07 6.14
N MET A 58 6.20 -10.23 5.49
CA MET A 58 7.33 -11.16 5.59
C MET A 58 8.40 -10.86 4.55
N MET A 59 9.38 -10.07 4.94
CA MET A 59 10.51 -9.73 4.08
C MET A 59 11.81 -9.92 4.86
N PRO A 60 12.92 -10.33 4.19
CA PRO A 60 14.21 -10.39 4.84
C PRO A 60 14.68 -9.00 5.23
N GLY A 61 15.40 -8.92 6.33
CA GLY A 61 15.81 -7.63 6.89
C GLY A 61 14.66 -7.01 7.67
N LYS A 62 14.30 -5.78 7.33
CA LYS A 62 13.20 -5.09 7.99
C LYS A 62 11.86 -5.62 7.49
N THR A 63 10.97 -5.99 8.41
CA THR A 63 9.62 -6.49 8.08
C THR A 63 8.71 -5.35 7.64
N GLY A 64 7.58 -5.74 7.01
CA GLY A 64 6.56 -4.75 6.65
C GLY A 64 5.98 -4.02 7.86
N LEU A 65 5.86 -4.70 9.00
CA LEU A 65 5.39 -4.09 10.24
C LEU A 65 6.36 -3.02 10.73
N GLU A 66 7.65 -3.34 10.74
CA GLU A 66 8.68 -2.39 11.14
C GLU A 66 8.72 -1.18 10.22
N PHE A 67 8.62 -1.43 8.91
CA PHE A 67 8.59 -0.35 7.92
C PHE A 67 7.39 0.58 8.17
N THR A 68 6.21 0.00 8.41
CA THR A 68 4.99 0.79 8.67
C THR A 68 5.15 1.64 9.91
N LEU A 69 5.63 1.04 11.00
CA LEU A 69 5.83 1.75 12.27
C LEU A 69 6.78 2.94 12.11
N GLU A 70 7.87 2.74 11.38
CA GLU A 70 8.89 3.79 11.21
C GLU A 70 8.46 4.92 10.28
N ASN A 71 7.61 4.63 9.29
CA ASN A 71 7.34 5.58 8.20
C ASN A 71 5.93 6.16 8.20
N LYS A 72 4.98 5.55 8.91
CA LYS A 72 3.57 5.96 8.84
C LYS A 72 3.35 7.43 9.14
N ASP A 73 4.00 7.94 10.18
CA ASP A 73 3.85 9.34 10.56
C ASP A 73 4.55 10.30 9.61
N LYS A 74 5.55 9.83 8.89
CA LYS A 74 6.36 10.66 8.02
C LYS A 74 5.77 10.83 6.63
N ILE A 75 5.13 9.78 6.10
CA ILE A 75 4.70 9.77 4.69
C ILE A 75 3.23 10.05 4.49
N ASN A 76 2.42 9.86 5.51
CA ASN A 76 0.96 10.08 5.44
C ASN A 76 0.30 9.40 4.22
N THR A 77 0.86 8.28 3.78
CA THR A 77 0.39 7.50 2.65
C THR A 77 -0.31 6.24 3.17
N PRO A 78 -1.50 5.91 2.64
CA PRO A 78 -2.19 4.68 3.07
C PRO A 78 -1.37 3.44 2.77
N ILE A 79 -1.42 2.46 3.67
CA ILE A 79 -0.68 1.21 3.55
C ILE A 79 -1.64 0.03 3.69
N ILE A 80 -1.58 -0.88 2.70
CA ILE A 80 -2.23 -2.19 2.78
C ILE A 80 -1.15 -3.23 3.04
N LEU A 81 -1.29 -3.99 4.13
CA LEU A 81 -0.34 -5.05 4.46
C LEU A 81 -0.81 -6.37 3.86
N LEU A 82 0.12 -7.11 3.27
CA LEU A 82 -0.13 -8.49 2.80
C LEU A 82 0.38 -9.43 3.88
N THR A 83 -0.51 -10.29 4.39
CA THR A 83 -0.21 -11.16 5.52
C THR A 83 -0.24 -12.63 5.11
N ALA A 84 0.44 -13.50 5.87
CA ALA A 84 0.33 -14.94 5.68
C ALA A 84 -1.04 -15.42 6.13
N LYS A 85 -1.56 -16.44 5.44
CA LYS A 85 -2.87 -17.02 5.77
C LYS A 85 -2.86 -17.55 7.20
N GLY A 86 -3.90 -17.20 7.97
CA GLY A 86 -4.06 -17.69 9.33
C GLY A 86 -3.30 -16.95 10.39
N GLU A 87 -2.55 -15.91 10.02
CA GLU A 87 -1.74 -15.14 10.97
C GLU A 87 -2.54 -14.00 11.60
N ALA A 88 -3.45 -14.35 12.51
CA ALA A 88 -4.27 -13.36 13.21
C ALA A 88 -3.41 -12.37 14.02
N THR A 89 -2.32 -12.86 14.62
CA THR A 89 -1.39 -12.02 15.39
C THR A 89 -0.77 -10.94 14.53
N GLU A 90 -0.34 -11.29 13.31
CA GLU A 90 0.25 -10.34 12.37
C GLU A 90 -0.77 -9.28 11.92
N ARG A 91 -2.02 -9.69 11.76
CA ARG A 91 -3.10 -8.79 11.40
C ARG A 91 -3.35 -7.74 12.49
N ILE A 92 -3.39 -8.18 13.73
CA ILE A 92 -3.59 -7.30 14.88
C ILE A 92 -2.43 -6.31 15.00
N LYS A 93 -1.20 -6.80 14.86
CA LYS A 93 -0.02 -5.93 14.88
C LYS A 93 -0.04 -4.91 13.76
N GLY A 94 -0.50 -5.32 12.58
CA GLY A 94 -0.61 -4.41 11.44
C GLY A 94 -1.56 -3.25 11.71
N LEU A 95 -2.69 -3.54 12.34
CA LEU A 95 -3.63 -2.49 12.71
C LEU A 95 -3.06 -1.59 13.80
N GLU A 96 -2.34 -2.15 14.76
CA GLU A 96 -1.71 -1.40 15.84
C GLU A 96 -0.63 -0.43 15.35
N VAL A 97 0.13 -0.81 14.31
CA VAL A 97 1.16 0.07 13.75
C VAL A 97 0.61 1.10 12.77
N GLY A 98 -0.68 1.08 12.52
CA GLY A 98 -1.35 2.11 11.73
C GLY A 98 -1.57 1.79 10.26
N ALA A 99 -1.55 0.52 9.88
CA ALA A 99 -1.92 0.13 8.52
C ALA A 99 -3.40 0.45 8.27
N ASP A 100 -3.72 0.82 7.04
CA ASP A 100 -5.09 1.18 6.67
C ASP A 100 -5.93 -0.04 6.35
N ASP A 101 -5.30 -1.13 5.93
CA ASP A 101 -5.99 -2.39 5.64
C ASP A 101 -4.96 -3.51 5.62
N TYR A 102 -5.43 -4.74 5.58
CA TYR A 102 -4.59 -5.92 5.43
C TYR A 102 -5.32 -6.93 4.56
N LEU A 103 -4.56 -7.78 3.89
CA LEU A 103 -5.10 -8.79 2.99
C LEU A 103 -4.31 -10.09 3.14
N PRO A 104 -4.95 -11.19 3.58
CA PRO A 104 -4.25 -12.46 3.74
C PRO A 104 -3.87 -13.07 2.39
N LYS A 105 -2.69 -13.68 2.32
CA LYS A 105 -2.26 -14.47 1.17
C LYS A 105 -2.76 -15.92 1.34
N PRO A 106 -3.18 -16.61 0.29
CA PRO A 106 -3.37 -16.11 -1.07
C PRO A 106 -4.63 -15.27 -1.19
N PHE A 107 -4.60 -14.25 -2.01
CA PHE A 107 -5.75 -13.37 -2.20
C PHE A 107 -6.18 -13.35 -3.67
N GLU A 108 -7.44 -13.00 -3.88
CA GLU A 108 -7.95 -12.74 -5.22
C GLU A 108 -7.47 -11.37 -5.68
N PRO A 109 -6.87 -11.26 -6.87
CA PRO A 109 -6.42 -9.95 -7.36
C PRO A 109 -7.52 -8.90 -7.38
N LYS A 110 -8.75 -9.31 -7.69
CA LYS A 110 -9.89 -8.41 -7.68
C LYS A 110 -10.17 -7.84 -6.28
N GLU A 111 -9.95 -8.65 -5.24
CA GLU A 111 -10.13 -8.19 -3.86
C GLU A 111 -9.11 -7.09 -3.52
N LEU A 112 -7.86 -7.27 -3.93
CA LEU A 112 -6.85 -6.24 -3.72
C LEU A 112 -7.23 -4.94 -4.42
N ILE A 113 -7.70 -5.01 -5.65
CA ILE A 113 -8.12 -3.82 -6.40
C ILE A 113 -9.27 -3.11 -5.71
N LEU A 114 -10.26 -3.85 -5.23
CA LEU A 114 -11.41 -3.26 -4.55
C LEU A 114 -10.99 -2.55 -3.26
N ARG A 115 -10.08 -3.15 -2.50
CA ARG A 115 -9.56 -2.53 -1.27
C ARG A 115 -8.79 -1.25 -1.59
N ILE A 116 -7.96 -1.29 -2.63
CA ILE A 116 -7.21 -0.11 -3.09
C ILE A 116 -8.17 1.01 -3.46
N LYS A 117 -9.17 0.71 -4.28
CA LYS A 117 -10.15 1.70 -4.71
C LYS A 117 -10.93 2.30 -3.54
N ASN A 118 -11.31 1.47 -2.58
CA ASN A 118 -12.01 1.93 -1.39
C ASN A 118 -11.17 2.92 -0.59
N ILE A 119 -9.89 2.62 -0.40
CA ILE A 119 -8.99 3.50 0.36
C ILE A 119 -8.76 4.80 -0.39
N LEU A 120 -8.50 4.73 -1.70
CA LEU A 120 -8.28 5.93 -2.51
C LEU A 120 -9.52 6.82 -2.56
N ASN A 121 -10.71 6.23 -2.62
CA ASN A 121 -11.95 6.99 -2.60
C ASN A 121 -12.17 7.70 -1.26
N LYS A 122 -11.85 7.04 -0.16
CA LYS A 122 -11.95 7.65 1.17
C LYS A 122 -10.98 8.81 1.32
N THR A 123 -9.75 8.63 0.85
CA THR A 123 -8.73 9.69 0.90
C THR A 123 -9.17 10.89 0.07
N LYS A 124 -9.68 10.64 -1.12
CA LYS A 124 -10.16 11.67 -2.02
C LYS A 124 -11.34 12.45 -1.41
N SER A 125 -12.31 11.75 -0.83
CA SER A 125 -13.45 12.37 -0.16
C SER A 125 -13.03 13.22 1.02
N LYS A 126 -12.07 12.73 1.79
CA LYS A 126 -11.52 13.45 2.94
C LYS A 126 -10.85 14.75 2.51
N ASN A 127 -10.06 14.70 1.43
CA ASN A 127 -9.39 15.88 0.90
C ASN A 127 -10.38 16.90 0.35
N GLN A 128 -11.43 16.44 -0.33
CA GLN A 128 -12.49 17.31 -0.82
C GLN A 128 -13.22 18.00 0.32
N LYS A 129 -13.50 17.28 1.38
CA LYS A 129 -14.17 17.82 2.56
C LYS A 129 -13.33 18.89 3.24
N LYS A 130 -12.02 18.68 3.34
CA LYS A 130 -11.10 19.68 3.88
C LYS A 130 -11.08 20.96 3.06
N ILE A 131 -11.11 20.83 1.75
CA ILE A 131 -11.15 21.99 0.84
C ILE A 131 -12.43 22.79 1.06
N ILE A 132 -13.57 22.12 1.17
CA ILE A 132 -14.85 22.78 1.41
C ILE A 132 -14.86 23.51 2.75
N GLU A 133 -14.33 22.91 3.79
CA GLU A 133 -14.23 23.53 5.11
C GLU A 133 -13.33 24.77 5.10
N PHE A 134 -12.32 24.76 4.27
CA PHE A 134 -11.36 25.85 4.16
C PHE A 134 -11.98 27.07 3.46
N ASP A 135 -12.88 26.85 2.52
CA ASP A 135 -13.50 27.90 1.73
C ASP A 135 -14.63 28.62 2.47
N ASN A 136 -15.00 28.12 3.63
CA ASN A 136 -15.96 28.75 4.49
C ASN A 136 -15.28 29.66 5.51
#